data_d08f072ab69a7a876f89da0da77fff00
#
_entry.id   d08f072ab69a7a876f89da0da77fff00
#
_cell.length_a   1.000
_cell.length_b   1.000
_cell.length_c   1.000
_cell.angle_alpha   90.00
_cell.angle_beta   90.00
_cell.angle_gamma   90.00
#
_symmetry.space_group_name_H-M   'P 1'
#
loop_
_entity.id
_entity.type
_entity.pdbx_description
1 polymer ?
#
loop_
_entity_poly.entity_id
_entity_poly.type
_entity_poly.pdbx_seq_one_letter_code
_entity_poly.pdbx_strand_id
1 'polypeptide(L)'
;MPKFEKLTLPNEGEIITFNQGKPNVPNNPIVPFIRGDGTGVDIWPATQIVLDSAIKKSYGDERKINWFKVYAGDEACELYGTYNYLPQDTIEAIKHFGVAIKGPLTTPIGGGIRSLNVALRQIFDLYSCVRPCKYYSGTPSPHKNPQNLDVIVYRENTEDIYMGIEWEAEDNNCLELINHLNNVVIPKSENLKNRSIPDGSGIGIKPVSKSGSQRHIRKAIEHAKRLSGDKRHVTLVHKGNIMKYTEGAFRDWGYELAVNEFREDCITERESWILDNIQKNPEITIENNARKIEPGFDKLTNNKKAFICEEIKEVIASISNSHGDGKWRELILVDDRIADSIFQQIQTRPQEYSILATLNLNGDYVSDAAAAIVGGLGMAPGANIGDNAAIFEATHGTAPKHAGLNKINPGSVILSGVMMLEYFGWDEAANLITNGLSKAIEQKKVTYDLARLMEPKVEPLSCSSFAEEIISNF
;
A
#
# COMPACT_ATOMS: atom_id res chain seq x y z
N MET A 1 15.74 -11.67 -26.29
CA MET A 1 15.18 -12.32 -25.10
C MET A 1 16.30 -12.70 -24.16
N PRO A 2 16.18 -12.56 -22.85
CA PRO A 2 17.19 -13.00 -21.91
C PRO A 2 17.43 -14.51 -22.05
N LYS A 3 18.66 -14.94 -21.75
CA LYS A 3 18.99 -16.36 -21.64
C LYS A 3 18.93 -16.71 -20.16
N PHE A 4 18.13 -17.67 -19.81
CA PHE A 4 18.02 -18.19 -18.45
C PHE A 4 18.83 -19.47 -18.29
N GLU A 5 19.33 -19.68 -17.07
CA GLU A 5 20.09 -20.90 -16.75
C GLU A 5 19.16 -22.12 -16.63
N LYS A 6 18.02 -21.94 -15.93
CA LYS A 6 17.09 -23.04 -15.60
C LYS A 6 15.63 -22.75 -15.87
N LEU A 7 15.28 -21.58 -16.43
CA LEU A 7 13.91 -21.25 -16.77
C LEU A 7 13.61 -21.58 -18.23
N THR A 8 12.41 -22.08 -18.50
CA THR A 8 11.90 -22.31 -19.84
C THR A 8 10.82 -21.28 -20.15
N LEU A 9 11.07 -20.47 -21.16
CA LEU A 9 10.12 -19.46 -21.63
C LEU A 9 8.84 -20.11 -22.15
N PRO A 10 7.67 -19.48 -21.99
CA PRO A 10 6.47 -19.84 -22.69
C PRO A 10 6.69 -19.80 -24.22
N ASN A 11 6.02 -20.68 -24.95
CA ASN A 11 6.14 -20.75 -26.42
C ASN A 11 5.50 -19.54 -27.12
N GLU A 12 4.61 -18.85 -26.47
CA GLU A 12 3.83 -17.71 -26.97
C GLU A 12 3.68 -16.64 -25.88
N GLY A 13 3.29 -15.47 -26.33
CA GLY A 13 2.99 -14.33 -25.49
C GLY A 13 3.91 -13.13 -25.78
N GLU A 14 3.51 -11.99 -25.27
CA GLU A 14 4.14 -10.70 -25.51
C GLU A 14 4.58 -10.02 -24.20
N ILE A 15 5.51 -9.08 -24.32
CA ILE A 15 6.06 -8.34 -23.18
C ILE A 15 5.17 -7.15 -22.86
N ILE A 16 4.91 -6.92 -21.58
CA ILE A 16 4.29 -5.68 -21.08
C ILE A 16 5.36 -4.58 -21.12
N THR A 17 5.06 -3.47 -21.78
CA THR A 17 5.95 -2.31 -21.82
C THR A 17 5.42 -1.18 -20.96
N PHE A 18 6.27 -0.24 -20.59
CA PHE A 18 5.89 0.90 -19.74
C PHE A 18 6.13 2.22 -20.47
N ASN A 19 5.19 3.15 -20.31
CA ASN A 19 5.33 4.52 -20.76
C ASN A 19 4.94 5.46 -19.60
N GLN A 20 5.92 6.23 -19.11
CA GLN A 20 5.74 7.15 -17.97
C GLN A 20 5.06 6.48 -16.75
N GLY A 21 5.53 5.29 -16.39
CA GLY A 21 5.01 4.53 -15.25
C GLY A 21 3.63 3.88 -15.45
N LYS A 22 3.08 3.90 -16.68
CA LYS A 22 1.83 3.22 -17.04
C LYS A 22 2.13 1.99 -17.89
N PRO A 23 1.54 0.82 -17.59
CA PRO A 23 1.73 -0.37 -18.40
C PRO A 23 0.97 -0.24 -19.73
N ASN A 24 1.62 -0.69 -20.80
CA ASN A 24 0.97 -1.01 -22.08
C ASN A 24 0.90 -2.53 -22.20
N VAL A 25 -0.29 -3.07 -22.01
CA VAL A 25 -0.54 -4.51 -21.83
C VAL A 25 -1.08 -5.10 -23.14
N PRO A 26 -0.40 -6.08 -23.74
CA PRO A 26 -0.91 -6.81 -24.91
C PRO A 26 -2.06 -7.74 -24.49
N ASN A 27 -2.77 -8.29 -25.49
CA ASN A 27 -3.87 -9.22 -25.23
C ASN A 27 -3.42 -10.61 -24.71
N ASN A 28 -2.13 -10.93 -24.88
CA ASN A 28 -1.54 -12.21 -24.50
C ASN A 28 -0.21 -12.04 -23.73
N PRO A 29 -0.20 -11.26 -22.62
CA PRO A 29 1.03 -10.97 -21.90
C PRO A 29 1.67 -12.24 -21.32
N ILE A 30 3.02 -12.25 -21.27
CA ILE A 30 3.77 -13.18 -20.43
C ILE A 30 3.86 -12.58 -19.03
N VAL A 31 3.38 -13.32 -18.02
CA VAL A 31 3.41 -12.90 -16.64
C VAL A 31 4.20 -13.90 -15.80
N PRO A 32 5.40 -13.52 -15.33
CA PRO A 32 6.12 -14.30 -14.33
C PRO A 32 5.28 -14.52 -13.07
N PHE A 33 5.31 -15.75 -12.54
CA PHE A 33 4.72 -16.03 -11.25
C PHE A 33 5.65 -16.83 -10.35
N ILE A 34 5.63 -16.52 -9.07
CA ILE A 34 6.28 -17.27 -8.01
C ILE A 34 5.18 -17.97 -7.22
N ARG A 35 5.19 -19.30 -7.20
CA ARG A 35 4.20 -20.09 -6.47
C ARG A 35 4.16 -19.72 -4.98
N GLY A 36 5.35 -19.45 -4.40
CA GLY A 36 5.52 -19.18 -2.99
C GLY A 36 5.78 -20.44 -2.14
N ASP A 37 6.19 -20.18 -0.90
CA ASP A 37 6.53 -21.20 0.09
C ASP A 37 5.30 -21.60 0.91
N GLY A 38 5.42 -22.67 1.67
CA GLY A 38 4.39 -23.15 2.57
C GLY A 38 3.05 -23.35 1.86
N THR A 39 2.03 -22.58 2.24
CA THR A 39 0.69 -22.68 1.65
C THR A 39 0.59 -22.22 0.19
N GLY A 40 1.66 -21.66 -0.37
CA GLY A 40 1.73 -21.29 -1.78
C GLY A 40 1.41 -22.46 -2.72
N VAL A 41 1.73 -23.70 -2.32
CA VAL A 41 1.42 -24.93 -3.08
C VAL A 41 -0.07 -25.15 -3.29
N ASP A 42 -0.91 -24.72 -2.36
CA ASP A 42 -2.36 -24.84 -2.41
C ASP A 42 -3.01 -23.59 -3.05
N ILE A 43 -2.54 -22.40 -2.65
CA ILE A 43 -3.15 -21.12 -2.99
C ILE A 43 -2.94 -20.78 -4.48
N TRP A 44 -1.74 -21.01 -5.02
CA TRP A 44 -1.45 -20.60 -6.39
C TRP A 44 -2.30 -21.33 -7.43
N PRO A 45 -2.41 -22.68 -7.45
CA PRO A 45 -3.27 -23.36 -8.37
C PRO A 45 -4.74 -22.91 -8.30
N ALA A 46 -5.25 -22.68 -7.08
CA ALA A 46 -6.59 -22.17 -6.86
C ALA A 46 -6.78 -20.75 -7.43
N THR A 47 -5.76 -19.89 -7.27
CA THR A 47 -5.78 -18.54 -7.84
C THR A 47 -5.75 -18.58 -9.36
N GLN A 48 -4.84 -19.35 -9.93
CA GLN A 48 -4.67 -19.45 -11.38
C GLN A 48 -5.96 -19.85 -12.09
N ILE A 49 -6.65 -20.89 -11.62
CA ILE A 49 -7.91 -21.34 -12.26
C ILE A 49 -9.01 -20.27 -12.19
N VAL A 50 -9.07 -19.48 -11.12
CA VAL A 50 -10.04 -18.37 -10.99
C VAL A 50 -9.73 -17.28 -12.01
N LEU A 51 -8.47 -16.85 -12.11
CA LEU A 51 -8.04 -15.81 -13.05
C LEU A 51 -8.27 -16.25 -14.49
N ASP A 52 -7.81 -17.44 -14.86
CA ASP A 52 -7.95 -17.97 -16.22
C ASP A 52 -9.44 -18.14 -16.61
N SER A 53 -10.29 -18.64 -15.69
CA SER A 53 -11.72 -18.79 -15.90
C SER A 53 -12.42 -17.46 -16.12
N ALA A 54 -12.08 -16.44 -15.33
CA ALA A 54 -12.67 -15.12 -15.47
C ALA A 54 -12.26 -14.43 -16.77
N ILE A 55 -10.99 -14.51 -17.15
CA ILE A 55 -10.48 -13.97 -18.42
C ILE A 55 -11.19 -14.66 -19.60
N LYS A 56 -11.25 -16.00 -19.59
CA LYS A 56 -11.92 -16.79 -20.64
C LYS A 56 -13.40 -16.42 -20.74
N LYS A 57 -14.09 -16.24 -19.61
CA LYS A 57 -15.51 -15.90 -19.62
C LYS A 57 -15.76 -14.47 -20.11
N SER A 58 -14.90 -13.52 -19.76
CA SER A 58 -15.05 -12.11 -20.14
C SER A 58 -14.64 -11.82 -21.58
N TYR A 59 -13.58 -12.49 -22.08
CA TYR A 59 -12.96 -12.13 -23.37
C TYR A 59 -12.84 -13.28 -24.37
N GLY A 60 -13.31 -14.47 -24.04
CA GLY A 60 -13.17 -15.63 -24.92
C GLY A 60 -11.70 -16.00 -25.15
N ASP A 61 -11.32 -16.10 -26.43
CA ASP A 61 -9.93 -16.37 -26.85
C ASP A 61 -9.16 -15.08 -27.23
N GLU A 62 -9.79 -13.91 -27.08
CA GLU A 62 -9.16 -12.64 -27.44
C GLU A 62 -8.07 -12.24 -26.46
N ARG A 63 -8.21 -12.62 -25.19
CA ARG A 63 -7.23 -12.32 -24.14
C ARG A 63 -6.89 -13.58 -23.35
N LYS A 64 -5.60 -13.74 -23.03
CA LYS A 64 -5.10 -14.80 -22.15
C LYS A 64 -3.80 -14.36 -21.49
N ILE A 65 -3.51 -14.90 -20.31
CA ILE A 65 -2.20 -14.74 -19.66
C ILE A 65 -1.35 -15.95 -19.99
N ASN A 66 -0.11 -15.73 -20.44
CA ASN A 66 0.90 -16.78 -20.59
C ASN A 66 1.74 -16.81 -19.31
N TRP A 67 1.38 -17.73 -18.41
CA TRP A 67 2.04 -17.85 -17.11
C TRP A 67 3.46 -18.36 -17.27
N PHE A 68 4.42 -17.63 -16.69
CA PHE A 68 5.83 -17.96 -16.71
C PHE A 68 6.33 -18.27 -15.29
N LYS A 69 6.51 -19.56 -14.97
CA LYS A 69 6.98 -19.96 -13.65
C LYS A 69 8.42 -19.50 -13.43
N VAL A 70 8.64 -18.74 -12.35
CA VAL A 70 9.95 -18.35 -11.84
C VAL A 70 10.05 -18.75 -10.37
N TYR A 71 11.25 -18.83 -9.83
CA TYR A 71 11.51 -19.46 -8.54
C TYR A 71 12.04 -18.47 -7.52
N ALA A 72 11.49 -18.49 -6.31
CA ALA A 72 12.05 -17.82 -5.13
C ALA A 72 11.69 -18.63 -3.88
N GLY A 73 12.40 -18.39 -2.79
CA GLY A 73 12.20 -19.12 -1.53
C GLY A 73 12.76 -20.54 -1.56
N ASP A 74 12.10 -21.44 -0.87
CA ASP A 74 12.54 -22.83 -0.69
C ASP A 74 12.64 -23.58 -2.03
N GLU A 75 11.68 -23.39 -2.93
CA GLU A 75 11.67 -24.01 -4.26
C GLU A 75 12.86 -23.56 -5.12
N ALA A 76 13.32 -22.33 -4.95
CA ALA A 76 14.52 -21.85 -5.61
C ALA A 76 15.79 -22.57 -5.11
N CYS A 77 15.90 -22.80 -3.80
CA CYS A 77 17.02 -23.53 -3.21
C CYS A 77 17.08 -24.98 -3.69
N GLU A 78 15.94 -25.63 -3.89
CA GLU A 78 15.88 -27.00 -4.45
C GLU A 78 16.43 -27.05 -5.89
N LEU A 79 16.12 -26.05 -6.71
CA LEU A 79 16.51 -26.03 -8.12
C LEU A 79 17.89 -25.44 -8.37
N TYR A 80 18.24 -24.34 -7.71
CA TYR A 80 19.48 -23.58 -7.95
C TYR A 80 20.59 -23.83 -6.93
N GLY A 81 20.33 -24.63 -5.91
CA GLY A 81 21.27 -24.98 -4.85
C GLY A 81 21.02 -24.24 -3.54
N THR A 82 21.54 -24.81 -2.48
CA THR A 82 21.34 -24.34 -1.09
C THR A 82 21.71 -22.86 -0.93
N TYR A 83 20.86 -22.12 -0.23
CA TYR A 83 20.97 -20.67 0.00
C TYR A 83 20.71 -19.74 -1.20
N ASN A 84 20.34 -20.26 -2.36
CA ASN A 84 19.96 -19.43 -3.50
C ASN A 84 18.44 -19.15 -3.50
N TYR A 85 17.99 -18.38 -2.51
CA TYR A 85 16.56 -18.06 -2.31
C TYR A 85 15.97 -17.12 -3.36
N LEU A 86 16.80 -16.37 -4.09
CA LEU A 86 16.37 -15.46 -5.16
C LEU A 86 17.34 -15.51 -6.33
N PRO A 87 17.18 -16.48 -7.25
CA PRO A 87 18.07 -16.67 -8.38
C PRO A 87 18.09 -15.47 -9.33
N GLN A 88 19.22 -15.25 -9.98
CA GLN A 88 19.38 -14.20 -10.99
C GLN A 88 18.38 -14.36 -12.15
N ASP A 89 18.09 -15.59 -12.56
CA ASP A 89 17.06 -15.91 -13.56
C ASP A 89 15.70 -15.26 -13.22
N THR A 90 15.28 -15.34 -11.96
CA THR A 90 14.02 -14.76 -11.49
C THR A 90 14.03 -13.24 -11.54
N ILE A 91 15.16 -12.63 -11.13
CA ILE A 91 15.34 -11.18 -11.20
C ILE A 91 15.28 -10.71 -12.66
N GLU A 92 15.99 -11.37 -13.56
CA GLU A 92 16.01 -11.02 -14.98
C GLU A 92 14.65 -11.25 -15.65
N ALA A 93 13.95 -12.33 -15.30
CA ALA A 93 12.59 -12.58 -15.80
C ALA A 93 11.62 -11.47 -15.41
N ILE A 94 11.54 -11.11 -14.13
CA ILE A 94 10.65 -10.04 -13.65
C ILE A 94 11.05 -8.70 -14.26
N LYS A 95 12.35 -8.39 -14.34
CA LYS A 95 12.83 -7.17 -14.98
C LYS A 95 12.46 -7.08 -16.46
N HIS A 96 12.49 -8.20 -17.16
CA HIS A 96 12.21 -8.24 -18.60
C HIS A 96 10.71 -8.14 -18.93
N PHE A 97 9.87 -8.85 -18.15
CA PHE A 97 8.43 -8.90 -18.38
C PHE A 97 7.64 -7.82 -17.64
N GLY A 98 8.25 -7.17 -16.66
CA GLY A 98 7.76 -5.96 -15.98
C GLY A 98 6.66 -6.20 -14.96
N VAL A 99 5.76 -7.16 -15.13
CA VAL A 99 4.70 -7.45 -14.17
C VAL A 99 4.77 -8.91 -13.73
N ALA A 100 4.63 -9.13 -12.42
CA ALA A 100 4.65 -10.45 -11.83
C ALA A 100 3.57 -10.60 -10.74
N ILE A 101 3.20 -11.85 -10.43
CA ILE A 101 2.38 -12.18 -9.27
C ILE A 101 3.06 -13.26 -8.44
N LYS A 102 2.90 -13.21 -7.11
CA LYS A 102 3.54 -14.19 -6.24
C LYS A 102 2.69 -14.59 -5.04
N GLY A 103 2.87 -15.82 -4.61
CA GLY A 103 2.44 -16.30 -3.30
C GLY A 103 3.34 -15.80 -2.17
N PRO A 104 3.08 -16.24 -0.94
CA PRO A 104 3.87 -15.86 0.24
C PRO A 104 5.30 -16.44 0.17
N LEU A 105 6.29 -15.71 0.68
CA LEU A 105 7.68 -16.16 0.75
C LEU A 105 8.15 -16.20 2.21
N THR A 106 8.91 -17.21 2.55
CA THR A 106 9.56 -17.36 3.85
C THR A 106 10.76 -16.42 3.93
N THR A 107 10.90 -15.72 5.04
CA THR A 107 12.15 -15.04 5.37
C THR A 107 13.00 -16.01 6.17
N PRO A 108 14.17 -16.43 5.68
CA PRO A 108 15.06 -17.33 6.41
C PRO A 108 15.45 -16.74 7.76
N ILE A 109 15.39 -17.55 8.81
CA ILE A 109 15.81 -17.14 10.16
C ILE A 109 17.33 -17.39 10.29
N GLY A 110 18.09 -16.32 10.51
CA GLY A 110 19.55 -16.37 10.74
C GLY A 110 20.40 -16.06 9.52
N GLY A 111 21.68 -15.75 9.72
CA GLY A 111 22.67 -15.58 8.65
C GLY A 111 22.63 -14.25 7.88
N GLY A 112 21.97 -13.21 8.39
CA GLY A 112 21.99 -11.87 7.76
C GLY A 112 21.17 -11.77 6.46
N ILE A 113 20.35 -12.78 6.13
CA ILE A 113 19.49 -12.76 4.96
C ILE A 113 18.27 -11.88 5.26
N ARG A 114 18.16 -10.78 4.51
CA ARG A 114 16.99 -9.89 4.58
C ARG A 114 15.76 -10.55 3.96
N SER A 115 14.57 -10.06 4.34
CA SER A 115 13.31 -10.49 3.73
C SER A 115 13.37 -10.46 2.21
N LEU A 116 13.04 -11.58 1.56
CA LEU A 116 12.97 -11.69 0.10
C LEU A 116 11.98 -10.68 -0.50
N ASN A 117 10.89 -10.38 0.23
CA ASN A 117 9.93 -9.37 -0.18
C ASN A 117 10.57 -7.99 -0.22
N VAL A 118 11.37 -7.62 0.80
CA VAL A 118 12.10 -6.36 0.83
C VAL A 118 13.13 -6.30 -0.29
N ALA A 119 13.87 -7.40 -0.54
CA ALA A 119 14.84 -7.47 -1.63
C ALA A 119 14.19 -7.21 -3.00
N LEU A 120 13.05 -7.86 -3.31
CA LEU A 120 12.31 -7.64 -4.55
C LEU A 120 11.85 -6.17 -4.70
N ARG A 121 11.34 -5.56 -3.63
CA ARG A 121 10.90 -4.16 -3.62
C ARG A 121 12.05 -3.20 -3.93
N GLN A 122 13.22 -3.45 -3.36
CA GLN A 122 14.43 -2.64 -3.57
C GLN A 122 15.05 -2.86 -4.96
N ILE A 123 15.17 -4.12 -5.43
CA ILE A 123 15.77 -4.45 -6.73
C ILE A 123 14.99 -3.81 -7.88
N PHE A 124 13.66 -3.82 -7.81
CA PHE A 124 12.79 -3.30 -8.87
C PHE A 124 12.28 -1.88 -8.62
N ASP A 125 12.77 -1.21 -7.56
CA ASP A 125 12.33 0.13 -7.13
C ASP A 125 10.78 0.23 -7.05
N LEU A 126 10.16 -0.76 -6.40
CA LEU A 126 8.72 -0.81 -6.19
C LEU A 126 8.33 0.09 -5.01
N TYR A 127 8.41 1.37 -5.20
CA TYR A 127 8.36 2.37 -4.14
C TYR A 127 6.96 2.59 -3.53
N SER A 128 5.91 2.04 -4.13
CA SER A 128 4.54 2.20 -3.65
C SER A 128 3.87 0.85 -3.45
N CYS A 129 3.62 0.47 -2.20
CA CYS A 129 2.82 -0.68 -1.85
C CYS A 129 1.35 -0.26 -1.68
N VAL A 130 0.45 -0.91 -2.41
CA VAL A 130 -0.98 -0.60 -2.46
C VAL A 130 -1.74 -1.75 -1.82
N ARG A 131 -2.50 -1.46 -0.76
CA ARG A 131 -3.27 -2.45 0.02
C ARG A 131 -4.72 -1.99 0.19
N PRO A 132 -5.64 -2.39 -0.69
CA PRO A 132 -7.07 -2.15 -0.50
C PRO A 132 -7.60 -2.96 0.69
N CYS A 133 -8.36 -2.29 1.55
CA CYS A 133 -9.05 -2.90 2.68
C CYS A 133 -10.55 -2.61 2.53
N LYS A 134 -11.26 -3.57 1.94
CA LYS A 134 -12.68 -3.50 1.63
C LYS A 134 -13.43 -4.65 2.27
N TYR A 135 -14.59 -4.36 2.85
CA TYR A 135 -15.47 -5.37 3.41
C TYR A 135 -16.30 -6.06 2.31
N TYR A 136 -16.38 -7.36 2.38
CA TYR A 136 -17.29 -8.18 1.55
C TYR A 136 -18.46 -8.65 2.42
N SER A 137 -19.69 -8.44 1.93
CA SER A 137 -20.90 -8.76 2.68
C SER A 137 -20.92 -10.22 3.13
N GLY A 138 -21.25 -10.42 4.40
CA GLY A 138 -21.23 -11.76 5.02
C GLY A 138 -19.88 -12.19 5.64
N THR A 139 -18.81 -11.44 5.43
CA THR A 139 -17.52 -11.72 6.07
C THR A 139 -17.62 -11.48 7.59
N PRO A 140 -17.20 -12.44 8.43
CA PRO A 140 -17.13 -12.21 9.87
C PRO A 140 -16.14 -11.11 10.22
N SER A 141 -16.55 -10.21 11.12
CA SER A 141 -15.72 -9.08 11.56
C SER A 141 -15.85 -8.87 13.07
N PRO A 142 -14.77 -8.45 13.76
CA PRO A 142 -14.86 -8.00 15.15
C PRO A 142 -15.56 -6.65 15.30
N HIS A 143 -15.79 -5.93 14.17
CA HIS A 143 -16.42 -4.62 14.16
C HIS A 143 -17.94 -4.72 13.93
N LYS A 144 -18.67 -3.78 14.54
CA LYS A 144 -20.12 -3.72 14.43
C LYS A 144 -20.61 -3.33 13.03
N ASN A 145 -19.88 -2.44 12.36
CA ASN A 145 -20.22 -1.90 11.04
C ASN A 145 -18.99 -1.94 10.09
N PRO A 146 -18.48 -3.15 9.76
CA PRO A 146 -17.27 -3.29 8.96
C PRO A 146 -17.45 -2.76 7.52
N GLN A 147 -18.68 -2.73 7.01
CA GLN A 147 -19.01 -2.20 5.68
C GLN A 147 -18.71 -0.70 5.52
N ASN A 148 -18.48 0.02 6.62
CA ASN A 148 -18.08 1.43 6.58
C ASN A 148 -16.59 1.61 6.24
N LEU A 149 -15.79 0.52 6.32
CA LEU A 149 -14.39 0.56 5.92
C LEU A 149 -14.25 0.18 4.44
N ASP A 150 -13.81 1.14 3.65
CA ASP A 150 -13.41 0.95 2.25
C ASP A 150 -12.25 1.91 1.97
N VAL A 151 -11.06 1.54 2.44
CA VAL A 151 -9.86 2.37 2.35
C VAL A 151 -8.75 1.66 1.57
N ILE A 152 -7.91 2.46 0.92
CA ILE A 152 -6.73 1.96 0.24
C ILE A 152 -5.50 2.53 0.95
N VAL A 153 -4.68 1.66 1.52
CA VAL A 153 -3.42 2.06 2.13
C VAL A 153 -2.33 2.09 1.06
N TYR A 154 -1.82 3.27 0.79
CA TYR A 154 -0.60 3.54 0.03
C TYR A 154 0.55 3.61 1.03
N ARG A 155 1.40 2.59 1.04
CA ARG A 155 2.57 2.48 1.91
C ARG A 155 3.83 2.75 1.09
N GLU A 156 4.65 3.72 1.50
CA GLU A 156 6.00 3.87 0.97
C GLU A 156 6.77 2.57 1.23
N ASN A 157 7.68 2.18 0.34
CA ASN A 157 8.11 0.79 0.31
C ASN A 157 9.62 0.60 0.18
N THR A 158 10.40 1.67 0.05
CA THR A 158 11.84 1.62 -0.23
C THR A 158 12.72 2.32 0.81
N GLU A 159 12.16 3.25 1.56
CA GLU A 159 12.84 4.03 2.60
C GLU A 159 12.38 3.60 4.01
N ASP A 160 12.52 4.50 4.98
CA ASP A 160 12.19 4.26 6.37
C ASP A 160 13.16 3.24 7.02
N ILE A 161 12.79 2.71 8.18
CA ILE A 161 13.58 1.66 8.86
C ILE A 161 13.72 0.38 8.03
N TYR A 162 12.82 0.14 7.07
CA TYR A 162 12.86 -0.99 6.14
C TYR A 162 14.03 -0.93 5.15
N MET A 163 14.73 0.20 5.07
CA MET A 163 16.00 0.28 4.35
C MET A 163 17.05 -0.62 4.99
N GLY A 164 16.86 -0.98 6.28
CA GLY A 164 17.67 -1.95 7.00
C GLY A 164 19.11 -1.47 7.24
N ILE A 165 19.29 -0.17 7.44
CA ILE A 165 20.58 0.40 7.86
C ILE A 165 20.60 0.36 9.38
N GLU A 166 21.19 -0.70 9.93
CA GLU A 166 21.22 -0.91 11.37
C GLU A 166 22.50 -1.67 11.80
N TRP A 167 22.85 -1.49 13.06
CA TRP A 167 23.97 -2.14 13.71
C TRP A 167 23.54 -2.71 15.04
N GLU A 168 24.02 -3.91 15.34
CA GLU A 168 23.79 -4.57 16.61
C GLU A 168 24.53 -3.85 17.75
N ALA A 169 23.95 -3.88 18.94
CA ALA A 169 24.61 -3.42 20.15
C ALA A 169 25.95 -4.15 20.35
N GLU A 170 26.97 -3.44 20.80
CA GLU A 170 28.34 -3.96 21.02
C GLU A 170 29.14 -4.26 19.73
N ASP A 171 28.55 -4.14 18.52
CA ASP A 171 29.35 -4.14 17.29
C ASP A 171 30.30 -2.94 17.26
N ASN A 172 31.55 -3.15 16.82
CA ASN A 172 32.56 -2.11 16.80
C ASN A 172 32.15 -0.88 15.98
N ASN A 173 31.50 -1.09 14.83
CA ASN A 173 31.01 0.03 14.02
C ASN A 173 29.87 0.80 14.73
N CYS A 174 29.03 0.07 15.49
CA CYS A 174 27.98 0.68 16.30
C CYS A 174 28.57 1.55 17.41
N LEU A 175 29.58 1.04 18.12
CA LEU A 175 30.27 1.78 19.18
C LEU A 175 30.98 3.04 18.63
N GLU A 176 31.66 2.93 17.49
CA GLU A 176 32.28 4.07 16.81
C GLU A 176 31.23 5.11 16.38
N LEU A 177 30.10 4.69 15.83
CA LEU A 177 29.00 5.56 15.42
C LEU A 177 28.41 6.29 16.64
N ILE A 178 28.12 5.57 17.72
CA ILE A 178 27.58 6.15 18.97
C ILE A 178 28.58 7.18 19.53
N ASN A 179 29.86 6.81 19.60
CA ASN A 179 30.91 7.70 20.07
C ASN A 179 31.00 8.99 19.21
N HIS A 180 30.95 8.85 17.88
CA HIS A 180 30.94 9.99 16.97
C HIS A 180 29.70 10.88 17.16
N LEU A 181 28.50 10.27 17.24
CA LEU A 181 27.27 11.00 17.46
C LEU A 181 27.29 11.75 18.79
N ASN A 182 27.67 11.09 19.89
CA ASN A 182 27.66 11.66 21.22
C ASN A 182 28.70 12.78 21.40
N ASN A 183 29.89 12.64 20.82
CA ASN A 183 31.00 13.58 21.08
C ASN A 183 31.18 14.65 19.98
N VAL A 184 30.64 14.40 18.76
CA VAL A 184 30.87 15.32 17.63
C VAL A 184 29.58 15.93 17.10
N VAL A 185 28.54 15.12 16.82
CA VAL A 185 27.36 15.57 16.10
C VAL A 185 26.34 16.20 17.06
N ILE A 186 25.95 15.48 18.11
CA ILE A 186 24.94 15.91 19.08
C ILE A 186 25.32 17.23 19.76
N PRO A 187 26.57 17.43 20.26
CA PRO A 187 26.95 18.66 20.91
C PRO A 187 26.92 19.91 20.01
N LYS A 188 27.07 19.73 18.70
CA LYS A 188 26.98 20.84 17.73
C LYS A 188 25.55 21.23 17.40
N SER A 189 24.58 20.39 17.74
CA SER A 189 23.18 20.60 17.44
C SER A 189 22.48 21.30 18.62
N GLU A 190 22.09 22.56 18.48
CA GLU A 190 21.45 23.35 19.54
C GLU A 190 20.29 22.63 20.22
N ASN A 191 19.48 21.95 19.42
CA ASN A 191 18.30 21.23 19.91
C ASN A 191 18.60 19.86 20.55
N LEU A 192 19.84 19.36 20.44
CA LEU A 192 20.24 18.03 20.88
C LEU A 192 21.34 18.04 21.95
N LYS A 193 21.98 19.16 22.21
CA LYS A 193 23.20 19.29 23.04
C LYS A 193 23.12 18.67 24.44
N ASN A 194 21.91 18.44 24.96
CA ASN A 194 21.72 17.82 26.28
C ASN A 194 21.25 16.35 26.17
N ARG A 195 21.39 15.73 24.99
CA ARG A 195 21.02 14.34 24.75
C ARG A 195 22.28 13.51 24.54
N SER A 196 22.16 12.22 24.80
CA SER A 196 23.17 11.22 24.46
C SER A 196 22.49 9.91 24.15
N ILE A 197 23.11 9.11 23.30
CA ILE A 197 22.72 7.75 23.06
C ILE A 197 23.34 6.89 24.17
N PRO A 198 22.55 6.08 24.90
CA PRO A 198 23.09 5.22 25.97
C PRO A 198 24.09 4.20 25.42
N ASP A 199 25.07 3.83 26.25
CA ASP A 199 25.97 2.72 25.95
C ASP A 199 25.20 1.41 25.82
N GLY A 200 25.66 0.51 24.94
CA GLY A 200 24.98 -0.75 24.67
C GLY A 200 23.69 -0.64 23.84
N SER A 201 23.46 0.50 23.19
CA SER A 201 22.35 0.64 22.24
C SER A 201 22.69 0.05 20.90
N GLY A 202 21.73 -0.66 20.27
CA GLY A 202 21.73 -0.87 18.82
C GLY A 202 21.26 0.41 18.11
N ILE A 203 21.73 0.65 16.88
CA ILE A 203 21.37 1.84 16.11
C ILE A 203 20.71 1.42 14.79
N GLY A 204 19.53 1.99 14.53
CA GLY A 204 18.85 1.91 13.23
C GLY A 204 18.63 3.32 12.66
N ILE A 205 18.79 3.47 11.34
CA ILE A 205 18.60 4.74 10.64
C ILE A 205 17.26 4.74 9.92
N LYS A 206 16.50 5.82 10.09
CA LYS A 206 15.21 6.07 9.41
C LYS A 206 15.40 7.19 8.37
N PRO A 207 15.82 6.87 7.14
CA PRO A 207 15.87 7.85 6.08
C PRO A 207 14.49 8.11 5.49
N VAL A 208 14.17 9.37 5.24
CA VAL A 208 12.96 9.81 4.52
C VAL A 208 13.37 10.95 3.60
N SER A 209 13.23 10.77 2.30
CA SER A 209 13.62 11.75 1.30
C SER A 209 12.41 12.48 0.71
N LYS A 210 12.64 13.71 0.22
CA LYS A 210 11.61 14.48 -0.48
C LYS A 210 11.17 13.77 -1.76
N SER A 211 12.12 13.27 -2.55
CA SER A 211 11.84 12.59 -3.81
C SER A 211 11.06 11.29 -3.59
N GLY A 212 11.47 10.46 -2.64
CA GLY A 212 10.78 9.22 -2.27
C GLY A 212 9.36 9.49 -1.78
N SER A 213 9.19 10.47 -0.88
CA SER A 213 7.88 10.88 -0.36
C SER A 213 6.97 11.39 -1.48
N GLN A 214 7.44 12.32 -2.30
CA GLN A 214 6.62 12.92 -3.34
C GLN A 214 6.24 11.94 -4.46
N ARG A 215 7.15 11.06 -4.91
CA ARG A 215 6.81 10.06 -5.94
C ARG A 215 5.74 9.08 -5.45
N HIS A 216 5.79 8.72 -4.18
CA HIS A 216 4.81 7.85 -3.56
C HIS A 216 3.45 8.54 -3.39
N ILE A 217 3.40 9.75 -2.83
CA ILE A 217 2.17 10.53 -2.64
C ILE A 217 1.53 10.85 -4.00
N ARG A 218 2.32 11.10 -5.04
CA ARG A 218 1.83 11.30 -6.42
C ARG A 218 1.00 10.13 -6.89
N LYS A 219 1.43 8.88 -6.66
CA LYS A 219 0.63 7.67 -7.00
C LYS A 219 -0.71 7.64 -6.26
N ALA A 220 -0.73 8.04 -4.98
CA ALA A 220 -1.97 8.13 -4.21
C ALA A 220 -2.94 9.18 -4.77
N ILE A 221 -2.45 10.38 -5.13
CA ILE A 221 -3.26 11.43 -5.74
C ILE A 221 -3.75 11.01 -7.13
N GLU A 222 -2.89 10.41 -7.97
CA GLU A 222 -3.27 9.89 -9.29
C GLU A 222 -4.35 8.80 -9.18
N HIS A 223 -4.35 8.00 -8.12
CA HIS A 223 -5.43 7.06 -7.86
C HIS A 223 -6.72 7.81 -7.48
N ALA A 224 -6.65 8.79 -6.58
CA ALA A 224 -7.80 9.59 -6.18
C ALA A 224 -8.49 10.29 -7.35
N LYS A 225 -7.76 10.67 -8.40
CA LYS A 225 -8.33 11.24 -9.64
C LYS A 225 -9.29 10.29 -10.36
N ARG A 226 -9.16 8.98 -10.17
CA ARG A 226 -10.02 7.96 -10.79
C ARG A 226 -11.27 7.67 -9.96
N LEU A 227 -11.30 8.10 -8.72
CA LEU A 227 -12.44 7.95 -7.81
C LEU A 227 -13.44 9.08 -7.99
N SER A 228 -14.64 8.92 -7.45
CA SER A 228 -15.73 9.91 -7.54
C SER A 228 -16.33 10.22 -6.16
N GLY A 229 -16.94 11.38 -6.04
CA GLY A 229 -17.62 11.83 -4.81
C GLY A 229 -16.68 11.92 -3.62
N ASP A 230 -17.17 11.60 -2.45
CA ASP A 230 -16.45 11.70 -1.18
C ASP A 230 -15.21 10.79 -1.09
N LYS A 231 -15.04 9.85 -2.04
CA LYS A 231 -13.84 9.00 -2.14
C LYS A 231 -12.63 9.71 -2.73
N ARG A 232 -12.77 10.93 -3.23
CA ARG A 232 -11.66 11.78 -3.69
C ARG A 232 -10.95 12.44 -2.51
N HIS A 233 -10.35 11.61 -1.65
CA HIS A 233 -9.72 12.03 -0.40
C HIS A 233 -8.40 11.28 -0.17
N VAL A 234 -7.32 12.02 0.06
CA VAL A 234 -5.99 11.51 0.39
C VAL A 234 -5.55 12.05 1.74
N THR A 235 -5.36 11.14 2.70
CA THR A 235 -4.88 11.48 4.04
C THR A 235 -3.41 11.12 4.19
N LEU A 236 -2.57 12.11 4.49
CA LEU A 236 -1.15 11.92 4.79
C LEU A 236 -1.00 11.46 6.25
N VAL A 237 -0.56 10.22 6.45
CA VAL A 237 -0.42 9.64 7.80
C VAL A 237 1.01 9.74 8.28
N HIS A 238 1.24 10.37 9.43
CA HIS A 238 2.58 10.68 9.93
C HIS A 238 2.64 10.80 11.46
N LYS A 239 3.85 10.76 12.02
CA LYS A 239 4.14 11.09 13.44
C LYS A 239 5.00 12.36 13.55
N GLY A 240 4.68 13.38 12.76
CA GLY A 240 5.46 14.60 12.62
C GLY A 240 5.54 15.47 13.86
N ASN A 241 4.65 15.29 14.84
CA ASN A 241 4.75 15.94 16.14
C ASN A 241 5.97 15.46 16.97
N ILE A 242 6.49 14.27 16.69
CA ILE A 242 7.67 13.66 17.32
C ILE A 242 8.87 13.71 16.36
N MET A 243 8.73 13.19 15.16
CA MET A 243 9.79 13.10 14.15
C MET A 243 9.61 14.20 13.09
N LYS A 244 10.03 15.41 13.44
CA LYS A 244 9.75 16.64 12.67
C LYS A 244 10.39 16.65 11.27
N TYR A 245 11.61 16.11 11.15
CA TYR A 245 12.44 16.22 9.95
C TYR A 245 12.35 14.98 9.03
N THR A 246 11.61 13.99 9.44
CA THR A 246 11.28 12.78 8.63
C THR A 246 9.78 12.72 8.41
N GLU A 247 9.02 12.31 9.39
CA GLU A 247 7.56 12.18 9.31
C GLU A 247 6.84 13.52 9.10
N GLY A 248 7.27 14.59 9.78
CA GLY A 248 6.74 15.93 9.57
C GLY A 248 7.09 16.48 8.20
N ALA A 249 8.32 16.21 7.73
CA ALA A 249 8.73 16.58 6.38
C ALA A 249 7.93 15.83 5.30
N PHE A 250 7.63 14.54 5.49
CA PHE A 250 6.75 13.78 4.60
C PHE A 250 5.40 14.47 4.40
N ARG A 251 4.75 14.90 5.49
CA ARG A 251 3.51 15.67 5.44
C ARG A 251 3.68 16.96 4.64
N ASP A 252 4.70 17.74 4.96
CA ASP A 252 4.92 19.07 4.36
C ASP A 252 5.20 18.93 2.86
N TRP A 253 6.00 17.93 2.45
CA TRP A 253 6.26 17.63 1.04
C TRP A 253 5.03 17.08 0.30
N GLY A 254 4.12 16.42 1.01
CA GLY A 254 2.84 15.98 0.45
C GLY A 254 1.93 17.16 0.12
N TYR A 255 1.80 18.12 1.04
CA TYR A 255 1.07 19.36 0.77
C TYR A 255 1.73 20.19 -0.33
N GLU A 256 3.06 20.32 -0.32
CA GLU A 256 3.80 21.00 -1.38
C GLU A 256 3.52 20.39 -2.76
N LEU A 257 3.51 19.05 -2.85
CA LEU A 257 3.19 18.33 -4.09
C LEU A 257 1.77 18.63 -4.56
N ALA A 258 0.78 18.53 -3.66
CA ALA A 258 -0.63 18.77 -3.98
C ALA A 258 -0.84 20.19 -4.53
N VAL A 259 -0.19 21.18 -3.93
CA VAL A 259 -0.31 22.58 -4.34
C VAL A 259 0.46 22.88 -5.63
N ASN A 260 1.65 22.30 -5.82
CA ASN A 260 2.51 22.69 -6.96
C ASN A 260 2.24 21.88 -8.22
N GLU A 261 1.92 20.58 -8.10
CA GLU A 261 1.75 19.70 -9.26
C GLU A 261 0.27 19.40 -9.57
N PHE A 262 -0.60 19.43 -8.56
CA PHE A 262 -2.01 19.04 -8.70
C PHE A 262 -2.99 20.14 -8.32
N ARG A 263 -2.58 21.40 -8.50
CA ARG A 263 -3.39 22.57 -8.08
C ARG A 263 -4.82 22.54 -8.61
N GLU A 264 -4.99 22.12 -9.85
CA GLU A 264 -6.31 22.07 -10.50
C GLU A 264 -7.18 20.90 -10.01
N ASP A 265 -6.56 19.85 -9.47
CA ASP A 265 -7.22 18.63 -9.02
C ASP A 265 -7.41 18.57 -7.50
N CYS A 266 -6.63 19.34 -6.72
CA CYS A 266 -6.53 19.19 -5.28
C CYS A 266 -6.84 20.47 -4.50
N ILE A 267 -7.36 20.26 -3.30
CA ILE A 267 -7.47 21.28 -2.26
C ILE A 267 -6.92 20.72 -0.95
N THR A 268 -6.19 21.53 -0.19
CA THR A 268 -5.75 21.14 1.16
C THR A 268 -6.88 21.37 2.18
N GLU A 269 -6.85 20.61 3.28
CA GLU A 269 -7.86 20.73 4.35
C GLU A 269 -7.96 22.17 4.85
N ARG A 270 -6.84 22.84 5.07
CA ARG A 270 -6.81 24.21 5.58
C ARG A 270 -7.37 25.24 4.58
N GLU A 271 -7.07 25.09 3.30
CA GLU A 271 -7.66 25.90 2.23
C GLU A 271 -9.18 25.68 2.13
N SER A 272 -9.63 24.43 2.26
CA SER A 272 -11.06 24.11 2.24
C SER A 272 -11.83 24.81 3.38
N TRP A 273 -11.25 24.87 4.58
CA TRP A 273 -11.84 25.60 5.71
C TRP A 273 -11.94 27.10 5.45
N ILE A 274 -10.88 27.68 4.86
CA ILE A 274 -10.87 29.12 4.51
C ILE A 274 -12.00 29.45 3.54
N LEU A 275 -12.13 28.67 2.47
CA LEU A 275 -13.15 28.86 1.45
C LEU A 275 -14.58 28.56 1.96
N ASP A 276 -14.75 27.55 2.80
CA ASP A 276 -16.02 27.22 3.42
C ASP A 276 -16.52 28.35 4.34
N ASN A 277 -15.61 28.96 5.11
CA ASN A 277 -15.93 30.11 5.94
C ASN A 277 -16.38 31.31 5.12
N ILE A 278 -15.74 31.57 3.97
CA ILE A 278 -16.12 32.65 3.04
C ILE A 278 -17.48 32.38 2.43
N GLN A 279 -17.72 31.13 1.97
CA GLN A 279 -19.00 30.75 1.39
C GLN A 279 -20.18 30.88 2.38
N LYS A 280 -19.94 30.53 3.65
CA LYS A 280 -20.95 30.68 4.72
C LYS A 280 -21.18 32.13 5.13
N ASN A 281 -20.17 32.96 4.99
CA ASN A 281 -20.25 34.40 5.30
C ASN A 281 -19.31 35.18 4.36
N PRO A 282 -19.80 35.70 3.22
CA PRO A 282 -19.00 36.47 2.26
C PRO A 282 -18.34 37.73 2.85
N GLU A 283 -18.91 38.29 3.90
CA GLU A 283 -18.37 39.49 4.60
C GLU A 283 -17.39 39.12 5.72
N ILE A 284 -16.95 37.87 5.84
CA ILE A 284 -16.04 37.46 6.91
C ILE A 284 -14.68 38.17 6.78
N THR A 285 -14.24 38.81 7.84
CA THR A 285 -12.92 39.42 7.87
C THR A 285 -11.82 38.33 7.94
N ILE A 286 -10.60 38.67 7.46
CA ILE A 286 -9.44 37.78 7.53
C ILE A 286 -9.20 37.28 8.96
N GLU A 287 -9.30 38.17 9.93
CA GLU A 287 -9.08 37.85 11.33
C GLU A 287 -10.15 36.90 11.90
N ASN A 288 -11.42 37.06 11.49
CA ASN A 288 -12.50 36.18 11.92
C ASN A 288 -12.40 34.82 11.21
N ASN A 289 -11.92 34.76 9.98
CA ASN A 289 -11.59 33.51 9.32
C ASN A 289 -10.46 32.80 10.06
N ALA A 290 -9.39 33.53 10.43
CA ALA A 290 -8.27 33.01 11.23
C ALA A 290 -8.75 32.40 12.57
N ARG A 291 -9.67 33.06 13.29
CA ARG A 291 -10.24 32.50 14.52
C ARG A 291 -11.00 31.19 14.31
N LYS A 292 -11.62 31.01 13.15
CA LYS A 292 -12.35 29.79 12.84
C LYS A 292 -11.46 28.62 12.45
N ILE A 293 -10.35 28.89 11.74
CA ILE A 293 -9.44 27.82 11.28
C ILE A 293 -8.34 27.50 12.30
N GLU A 294 -8.08 28.38 13.27
CA GLU A 294 -7.01 28.22 14.26
C GLU A 294 -7.56 28.30 15.68
N PRO A 295 -7.80 27.15 16.33
CA PRO A 295 -8.26 27.12 17.71
C PRO A 295 -7.27 27.84 18.63
N GLY A 296 -7.77 28.83 19.39
CA GLY A 296 -6.94 29.62 20.30
C GLY A 296 -6.16 30.77 19.63
N PHE A 297 -6.54 31.17 18.41
CA PHE A 297 -5.94 32.28 17.66
C PHE A 297 -5.67 33.52 18.52
N ASP A 298 -6.63 33.95 19.35
CA ASP A 298 -6.51 35.15 20.18
C ASP A 298 -5.38 35.08 21.23
N LYS A 299 -4.95 33.89 21.62
CA LYS A 299 -3.86 33.61 22.56
C LYS A 299 -2.48 33.53 21.90
N LEU A 300 -2.40 33.54 20.57
CA LEU A 300 -1.14 33.46 19.83
C LEU A 300 -0.36 34.79 19.92
N THR A 301 0.96 34.70 19.70
CA THR A 301 1.80 35.90 19.56
C THR A 301 1.43 36.70 18.30
N ASN A 302 1.70 38.01 18.31
CA ASN A 302 1.37 38.87 17.15
C ASN A 302 2.01 38.38 15.86
N ASN A 303 3.24 37.85 15.87
CA ASN A 303 3.90 37.33 14.71
C ASN A 303 3.18 36.09 14.14
N LYS A 304 2.70 35.19 15.03
CA LYS A 304 1.92 34.01 14.58
C LYS A 304 0.55 34.42 14.02
N LYS A 305 -0.12 35.39 14.66
CA LYS A 305 -1.39 35.94 14.14
C LYS A 305 -1.20 36.56 12.75
N ALA A 306 -0.15 37.38 12.59
CA ALA A 306 0.17 38.00 11.31
C ALA A 306 0.45 36.95 10.21
N PHE A 307 1.21 35.91 10.53
CA PHE A 307 1.50 34.78 9.62
C PHE A 307 0.22 34.10 9.14
N ILE A 308 -0.69 33.73 10.05
CA ILE A 308 -1.96 33.07 9.71
C ILE A 308 -2.86 33.99 8.87
N CYS A 309 -2.92 35.28 9.22
CA CYS A 309 -3.69 36.24 8.43
C CYS A 309 -3.13 36.43 7.00
N GLU A 310 -1.80 36.37 6.85
CA GLU A 310 -1.17 36.46 5.53
C GLU A 310 -1.43 35.20 4.71
N GLU A 311 -1.29 34.00 5.31
CA GLU A 311 -1.69 32.73 4.68
C GLU A 311 -3.10 32.80 4.13
N ILE A 312 -4.08 33.27 4.89
CA ILE A 312 -5.47 33.39 4.43
C ILE A 312 -5.60 34.33 3.23
N LYS A 313 -4.89 35.48 3.25
CA LYS A 313 -4.91 36.41 2.11
C LYS A 313 -4.30 35.79 0.84
N GLU A 314 -3.18 35.07 1.00
CA GLU A 314 -2.53 34.36 -0.11
C GLU A 314 -3.43 33.29 -0.69
N VAL A 315 -4.09 32.49 0.14
CA VAL A 315 -5.07 31.48 -0.29
C VAL A 315 -6.21 32.13 -1.05
N ILE A 316 -6.82 33.18 -0.49
CA ILE A 316 -7.91 33.89 -1.16
C ILE A 316 -7.46 34.46 -2.51
N ALA A 317 -6.31 35.10 -2.56
CA ALA A 317 -5.79 35.71 -3.79
C ALA A 317 -5.46 34.67 -4.87
N SER A 318 -4.97 33.49 -4.47
CA SER A 318 -4.50 32.45 -5.41
C SER A 318 -5.60 31.55 -5.93
N ILE A 319 -6.60 31.19 -5.12
CA ILE A 319 -7.56 30.13 -5.49
C ILE A 319 -9.04 30.52 -5.43
N SER A 320 -9.42 31.72 -4.97
CA SER A 320 -10.85 32.10 -4.90
C SER A 320 -11.59 31.97 -6.23
N ASN A 321 -10.94 32.32 -7.34
CA ASN A 321 -11.57 32.26 -8.66
C ASN A 321 -11.70 30.84 -9.21
N SER A 322 -10.73 29.97 -8.92
CA SER A 322 -10.67 28.61 -9.44
C SER A 322 -11.41 27.60 -8.53
N HIS A 323 -11.32 27.78 -7.22
CA HIS A 323 -11.82 26.84 -6.21
C HIS A 323 -12.99 27.41 -5.38
N GLY A 324 -13.26 28.70 -5.45
CA GLY A 324 -14.36 29.37 -4.74
C GLY A 324 -15.74 28.90 -5.17
N ASP A 325 -16.79 29.48 -4.57
CA ASP A 325 -18.20 29.19 -4.87
C ASP A 325 -18.58 27.71 -4.77
N GLY A 326 -17.93 26.99 -3.83
CA GLY A 326 -18.19 25.58 -3.58
C GLY A 326 -17.50 24.59 -4.53
N LYS A 327 -16.82 25.05 -5.59
CA LYS A 327 -16.09 24.20 -6.56
C LYS A 327 -15.05 23.28 -5.88
N TRP A 328 -14.44 23.76 -4.80
CA TRP A 328 -13.45 22.98 -4.05
C TRP A 328 -13.99 21.64 -3.53
N ARG A 329 -15.30 21.47 -3.39
CA ARG A 329 -15.91 20.21 -2.93
C ARG A 329 -15.85 19.09 -3.96
N GLU A 330 -15.58 19.42 -5.21
CA GLU A 330 -15.41 18.46 -6.30
C GLU A 330 -13.94 18.04 -6.49
N LEU A 331 -13.03 18.72 -5.80
CA LEU A 331 -11.60 18.43 -5.85
C LEU A 331 -11.20 17.31 -4.89
N ILE A 332 -9.98 16.82 -5.06
CA ILE A 332 -9.38 15.86 -4.13
C ILE A 332 -9.01 16.60 -2.86
N LEU A 333 -9.63 16.23 -1.75
CA LEU A 333 -9.22 16.73 -0.45
C LEU A 333 -7.90 16.05 -0.03
N VAL A 334 -6.88 16.86 0.25
CA VAL A 334 -5.63 16.40 0.86
C VAL A 334 -5.57 16.91 2.28
N ASP A 335 -5.56 15.98 3.24
CA ASP A 335 -5.45 16.27 4.66
C ASP A 335 -4.32 15.47 5.32
N ASP A 336 -4.10 15.66 6.62
CA ASP A 336 -3.15 14.87 7.37
C ASP A 336 -3.71 14.37 8.70
N ARG A 337 -3.21 13.22 9.15
CA ARG A 337 -3.52 12.68 10.48
C ARG A 337 -2.26 12.10 11.13
N ILE A 338 -2.15 12.35 12.44
CA ILE A 338 -1.14 11.70 13.26
C ILE A 338 -1.43 10.19 13.33
N ALA A 339 -0.40 9.37 13.24
CA ALA A 339 -0.52 7.91 13.12
C ALA A 339 -1.41 7.28 14.22
N ASP A 340 -1.24 7.68 15.49
CA ASP A 340 -2.10 7.16 16.58
C ASP A 340 -3.57 7.53 16.37
N SER A 341 -3.82 8.74 15.85
CA SER A 341 -5.19 9.17 15.55
C SER A 341 -5.81 8.32 14.44
N ILE A 342 -5.07 8.02 13.37
CA ILE A 342 -5.60 7.21 12.28
C ILE A 342 -5.91 5.78 12.75
N PHE A 343 -5.07 5.16 13.61
CA PHE A 343 -5.37 3.86 14.20
C PHE A 343 -6.69 3.81 14.96
N GLN A 344 -7.00 4.88 15.67
CA GLN A 344 -8.26 5.02 16.39
C GLN A 344 -9.42 5.34 15.44
N GLN A 345 -9.19 6.20 14.44
CA GLN A 345 -10.25 6.73 13.59
C GLN A 345 -10.71 5.73 12.52
N ILE A 346 -9.83 4.88 11.98
CA ILE A 346 -10.26 3.80 11.08
C ILE A 346 -11.15 2.76 11.77
N GLN A 347 -11.14 2.70 13.10
CA GLN A 347 -12.01 1.82 13.86
C GLN A 347 -13.33 2.48 14.25
N THR A 348 -13.34 3.79 14.50
CA THR A 348 -14.51 4.51 15.05
C THR A 348 -15.31 5.25 13.99
N ARG A 349 -14.69 5.69 12.90
CA ARG A 349 -15.29 6.47 11.81
C ARG A 349 -14.56 6.23 10.46
N PRO A 350 -14.42 4.96 10.03
CA PRO A 350 -13.66 4.62 8.83
C PRO A 350 -14.19 5.27 7.55
N GLN A 351 -15.48 5.60 7.49
CA GLN A 351 -16.13 6.23 6.34
C GLN A 351 -15.60 7.63 6.01
N GLU A 352 -14.86 8.27 6.92
CA GLU A 352 -14.22 9.57 6.67
C GLU A 352 -12.95 9.47 5.82
N TYR A 353 -12.48 8.26 5.56
CA TYR A 353 -11.20 8.00 4.88
C TYR A 353 -11.39 7.23 3.59
N SER A 354 -10.52 7.50 2.61
CA SER A 354 -10.50 6.79 1.33
C SER A 354 -9.09 6.27 1.00
N ILE A 355 -8.13 7.16 0.78
CA ILE A 355 -6.74 6.80 0.52
C ILE A 355 -5.88 7.29 1.68
N LEU A 356 -5.11 6.38 2.27
CA LEU A 356 -4.15 6.67 3.33
C LEU A 356 -2.74 6.59 2.74
N ALA A 357 -2.07 7.72 2.53
CA ALA A 357 -0.68 7.76 2.09
C ALA A 357 0.23 7.80 3.32
N THR A 358 1.12 6.83 3.45
CA THR A 358 1.90 6.59 4.67
C THR A 358 3.37 6.35 4.37
N LEU A 359 4.24 6.62 5.34
CA LEU A 359 5.59 6.05 5.36
C LEU A 359 5.55 4.54 5.59
N ASN A 360 6.69 3.88 5.40
CA ASN A 360 6.78 2.42 5.30
C ASN A 360 6.26 1.71 6.57
N LEU A 361 6.81 2.01 7.73
CA LEU A 361 6.40 1.35 8.99
C LEU A 361 4.94 1.64 9.36
N ASN A 362 4.52 2.90 9.27
CA ASN A 362 3.15 3.28 9.58
C ASN A 362 2.15 2.55 8.67
N GLY A 363 2.48 2.43 7.38
CA GLY A 363 1.65 1.74 6.39
C GLY A 363 1.54 0.25 6.65
N ASP A 364 2.62 -0.38 7.12
CA ASP A 364 2.61 -1.79 7.50
C ASP A 364 1.60 -2.06 8.62
N TYR A 365 1.70 -1.30 9.69
CA TYR A 365 0.80 -1.44 10.83
C TYR A 365 -0.65 -1.09 10.50
N VAL A 366 -0.88 0.03 9.81
CA VAL A 366 -2.23 0.51 9.51
C VAL A 366 -2.96 -0.44 8.56
N SER A 367 -2.27 -0.99 7.55
CA SER A 367 -2.90 -1.91 6.61
C SER A 367 -3.33 -3.22 7.26
N ASP A 368 -2.52 -3.77 8.18
CA ASP A 368 -2.87 -5.00 8.89
C ASP A 368 -4.03 -4.76 9.88
N ALA A 369 -4.05 -3.60 10.55
CA ALA A 369 -5.16 -3.20 11.41
C ALA A 369 -6.46 -3.04 10.61
N ALA A 370 -6.40 -2.41 9.42
CA ALA A 370 -7.55 -2.27 8.54
C ALA A 370 -8.02 -3.62 7.97
N ALA A 371 -7.10 -4.50 7.59
CA ALA A 371 -7.41 -5.86 7.13
C ALA A 371 -8.15 -6.67 8.21
N ALA A 372 -7.76 -6.54 9.48
CA ALA A 372 -8.44 -7.22 10.58
C ALA A 372 -9.92 -6.82 10.71
N ILE A 373 -10.27 -5.58 10.37
CA ILE A 373 -11.66 -5.09 10.40
C ILE A 373 -12.50 -5.76 9.31
N VAL A 374 -11.94 -6.03 8.14
CA VAL A 374 -12.68 -6.50 6.96
C VAL A 374 -12.64 -8.02 6.73
N GLY A 375 -12.13 -8.78 7.68
CA GLY A 375 -12.15 -10.25 7.60
C GLY A 375 -10.79 -10.91 7.74
N GLY A 376 -9.72 -10.14 7.97
CA GLY A 376 -8.37 -10.62 8.22
C GLY A 376 -7.51 -10.73 6.96
N LEU A 377 -6.25 -11.12 7.16
CA LEU A 377 -5.22 -11.14 6.12
C LEU A 377 -5.51 -12.09 4.95
N GLY A 378 -6.33 -13.14 5.16
CA GLY A 378 -6.77 -14.04 4.08
C GLY A 378 -7.63 -13.35 3.01
N MET A 379 -8.14 -12.16 3.29
CA MET A 379 -8.94 -11.33 2.39
C MET A 379 -8.22 -10.04 1.97
N ALA A 380 -6.97 -9.86 2.35
CA ALA A 380 -6.21 -8.63 2.10
C ALA A 380 -5.25 -8.81 0.92
N PRO A 381 -5.50 -8.17 -0.22
CA PRO A 381 -4.59 -8.17 -1.36
C PRO A 381 -3.48 -7.14 -1.22
N GLY A 382 -2.45 -7.26 -2.04
CA GLY A 382 -1.37 -6.30 -2.14
C GLY A 382 -0.75 -6.19 -3.52
N ALA A 383 -0.27 -5.00 -3.84
CA ALA A 383 0.54 -4.73 -5.01
C ALA A 383 1.73 -3.85 -4.62
N ASN A 384 2.89 -4.12 -5.20
CA ASN A 384 4.07 -3.27 -5.08
C ASN A 384 4.37 -2.69 -6.46
N ILE A 385 4.33 -1.38 -6.60
CA ILE A 385 4.31 -0.69 -7.88
C ILE A 385 5.49 0.29 -7.98
N GLY A 386 6.27 0.18 -9.03
CA GLY A 386 7.28 1.13 -9.46
C GLY A 386 6.91 1.78 -10.79
N ASP A 387 7.89 2.42 -11.44
CA ASP A 387 7.66 3.05 -12.75
C ASP A 387 7.78 2.07 -13.91
N ASN A 388 8.55 0.99 -13.75
CA ASN A 388 8.84 0.01 -14.81
C ASN A 388 8.59 -1.44 -14.39
N ALA A 389 8.01 -1.65 -13.20
CA ALA A 389 7.67 -2.97 -12.71
C ALA A 389 6.52 -2.90 -11.70
N ALA A 390 5.77 -4.01 -11.61
CA ALA A 390 4.76 -4.22 -10.58
C ALA A 390 4.78 -5.70 -10.13
N ILE A 391 4.67 -5.95 -8.82
CA ILE A 391 4.54 -7.29 -8.25
C ILE A 391 3.30 -7.32 -7.37
N PHE A 392 2.36 -8.20 -7.74
CA PHE A 392 1.14 -8.47 -6.99
C PHE A 392 1.37 -9.62 -6.03
N GLU A 393 0.93 -9.50 -4.77
CA GLU A 393 1.28 -10.46 -3.75
C GLU A 393 0.23 -10.59 -2.64
N ALA A 394 0.15 -11.77 -2.01
CA ALA A 394 -0.54 -11.92 -0.74
C ALA A 394 0.13 -11.09 0.36
N THR A 395 -0.67 -10.53 1.27
CA THR A 395 -0.16 -9.79 2.42
C THR A 395 0.15 -10.68 3.63
N HIS A 396 -0.33 -11.95 3.63
CA HIS A 396 -0.10 -12.91 4.70
C HIS A 396 1.21 -13.70 4.51
N GLY A 397 1.68 -14.33 5.61
CA GLY A 397 2.86 -15.20 5.62
C GLY A 397 2.59 -16.60 5.04
N THR A 398 3.61 -17.45 5.06
CA THR A 398 3.64 -18.78 4.43
C THR A 398 2.85 -19.86 5.18
N ALA A 399 2.55 -19.68 6.47
CA ALA A 399 1.82 -20.63 7.31
C ALA A 399 2.21 -22.12 7.08
N PRO A 400 3.48 -22.51 7.24
CA PRO A 400 4.02 -23.81 6.78
C PRO A 400 3.33 -25.02 7.38
N LYS A 401 2.72 -24.88 8.58
CA LYS A 401 1.94 -25.96 9.23
C LYS A 401 0.69 -26.38 8.45
N HIS A 402 0.27 -25.56 7.48
CA HIS A 402 -0.94 -25.80 6.67
C HIS A 402 -0.61 -26.12 5.21
N ALA A 403 0.67 -26.17 4.84
CA ALA A 403 1.11 -26.46 3.49
C ALA A 403 0.64 -27.85 3.02
N GLY A 404 0.08 -27.96 1.81
CA GLY A 404 -0.39 -29.20 1.21
C GLY A 404 -1.68 -29.77 1.81
N LEU A 405 -2.32 -29.06 2.74
CA LEU A 405 -3.58 -29.53 3.36
C LEU A 405 -4.83 -29.08 2.60
N ASN A 406 -4.68 -28.32 1.54
CA ASN A 406 -5.78 -27.77 0.72
C ASN A 406 -6.85 -27.04 1.57
N LYS A 407 -6.43 -26.29 2.58
CA LYS A 407 -7.33 -25.76 3.63
C LYS A 407 -7.34 -24.24 3.72
N ILE A 408 -6.26 -23.59 3.26
CA ILE A 408 -6.06 -22.15 3.40
C ILE A 408 -6.96 -21.35 2.46
N ASN A 409 -7.35 -20.17 2.88
CA ASN A 409 -8.09 -19.22 2.07
C ASN A 409 -7.20 -18.64 0.95
N PRO A 410 -7.52 -18.84 -0.34
CA PRO A 410 -6.76 -18.26 -1.45
C PRO A 410 -7.17 -16.80 -1.75
N GLY A 411 -8.13 -16.25 -1.03
CA GLY A 411 -8.75 -14.95 -1.30
C GLY A 411 -7.76 -13.80 -1.44
N SER A 412 -6.70 -13.74 -0.61
CA SER A 412 -5.69 -12.70 -0.69
C SER A 412 -4.94 -12.70 -2.03
N VAL A 413 -4.48 -13.86 -2.53
CA VAL A 413 -3.80 -13.95 -3.84
C VAL A 413 -4.78 -13.78 -4.99
N ILE A 414 -6.01 -14.30 -4.88
CA ILE A 414 -7.07 -14.09 -5.88
C ILE A 414 -7.36 -12.59 -6.03
N LEU A 415 -7.54 -11.86 -4.92
CA LEU A 415 -7.77 -10.42 -4.94
C LEU A 415 -6.54 -9.63 -5.39
N SER A 416 -5.32 -10.12 -5.14
CA SER A 416 -4.11 -9.55 -5.73
C SER A 416 -4.08 -9.74 -7.24
N GLY A 417 -4.58 -10.89 -7.73
CA GLY A 417 -4.84 -11.12 -9.14
C GLY A 417 -5.90 -10.17 -9.72
N VAL A 418 -6.96 -9.87 -8.97
CA VAL A 418 -7.94 -8.83 -9.34
C VAL A 418 -7.26 -7.48 -9.53
N MET A 419 -6.43 -7.04 -8.56
CA MET A 419 -5.64 -5.81 -8.71
C MET A 419 -4.73 -5.83 -9.94
N MET A 420 -4.15 -6.98 -10.29
CA MET A 420 -3.35 -7.14 -11.49
C MET A 420 -4.19 -6.97 -12.77
N LEU A 421 -5.39 -7.54 -12.81
CA LEU A 421 -6.30 -7.39 -13.94
C LEU A 421 -6.79 -5.94 -14.09
N GLU A 422 -7.11 -5.24 -13.00
CA GLU A 422 -7.41 -3.80 -12.99
C GLU A 422 -6.21 -2.98 -13.50
N TYR A 423 -4.99 -3.36 -13.08
CA TYR A 423 -3.77 -2.72 -13.56
C TYR A 423 -3.53 -2.93 -15.06
N PHE A 424 -4.04 -4.03 -15.62
CA PHE A 424 -4.04 -4.33 -17.06
C PHE A 424 -5.16 -3.62 -17.83
N GLY A 425 -6.14 -3.01 -17.14
CA GLY A 425 -7.37 -2.52 -17.76
C GLY A 425 -8.31 -3.64 -18.22
N TRP A 426 -8.28 -4.78 -17.51
CA TRP A 426 -9.15 -5.94 -17.77
C TRP A 426 -10.26 -6.01 -16.71
N ASP A 427 -10.99 -4.89 -16.62
CA ASP A 427 -11.94 -4.61 -15.55
C ASP A 427 -13.12 -5.59 -15.52
N GLU A 428 -13.56 -6.10 -16.69
CA GLU A 428 -14.66 -7.05 -16.76
C GLU A 428 -14.32 -8.36 -16.03
N ALA A 429 -13.10 -8.89 -16.24
CA ALA A 429 -12.64 -10.10 -15.56
C ALA A 429 -12.41 -9.83 -14.06
N ALA A 430 -11.85 -8.69 -13.71
CA ALA A 430 -11.66 -8.27 -12.32
C ALA A 430 -12.99 -8.18 -11.55
N ASN A 431 -14.00 -7.54 -12.16
CA ASN A 431 -15.33 -7.42 -11.59
C ASN A 431 -16.04 -8.77 -11.46
N LEU A 432 -15.85 -9.66 -12.44
CA LEU A 432 -16.43 -10.99 -12.41
C LEU A 432 -15.93 -11.80 -11.21
N ILE A 433 -14.61 -11.76 -10.95
CA ILE A 433 -14.00 -12.43 -9.79
C ILE A 433 -14.50 -11.83 -8.47
N THR A 434 -14.50 -10.49 -8.36
CA THR A 434 -14.95 -9.80 -7.16
C THR A 434 -16.39 -10.11 -6.82
N ASN A 435 -17.26 -10.14 -7.82
CA ASN A 435 -18.68 -10.50 -7.68
C ASN A 435 -18.84 -11.97 -7.29
N GLY A 436 -18.12 -12.89 -7.93
CA GLY A 436 -18.13 -14.32 -7.62
C GLY A 436 -17.68 -14.61 -6.19
N LEU A 437 -16.61 -13.96 -5.75
CA LEU A 437 -16.11 -14.03 -4.36
C LEU A 437 -17.15 -13.51 -3.37
N SER A 438 -17.75 -12.34 -3.63
CA SER A 438 -18.77 -11.75 -2.76
C SER A 438 -19.96 -12.69 -2.60
N LYS A 439 -20.48 -13.26 -3.69
CA LYS A 439 -21.58 -14.22 -3.65
C LYS A 439 -21.22 -15.50 -2.90
N ALA A 440 -20.02 -16.05 -3.07
CA ALA A 440 -19.58 -17.23 -2.33
C ALA A 440 -19.59 -16.97 -0.81
N ILE A 441 -19.12 -15.79 -0.39
CA ILE A 441 -19.13 -15.38 1.02
C ILE A 441 -20.57 -15.19 1.54
N GLU A 442 -21.45 -14.51 0.81
CA GLU A 442 -22.85 -14.31 1.14
C GLU A 442 -23.61 -15.64 1.30
N GLN A 443 -23.28 -16.62 0.45
CA GLN A 443 -23.81 -17.99 0.51
C GLN A 443 -23.20 -18.82 1.63
N LYS A 444 -22.25 -18.25 2.42
CA LYS A 444 -21.49 -18.93 3.47
C LYS A 444 -20.66 -20.13 2.95
N LYS A 445 -20.26 -20.09 1.70
CA LYS A 445 -19.39 -21.06 1.04
C LYS A 445 -17.94 -20.57 1.13
N VAL A 446 -17.30 -20.80 2.26
CA VAL A 446 -16.03 -20.16 2.64
C VAL A 446 -15.05 -21.17 3.23
N THR A 447 -13.79 -20.81 3.32
CA THR A 447 -12.72 -21.59 3.95
C THR A 447 -12.79 -21.52 5.49
N TYR A 448 -12.01 -22.35 6.16
CA TYR A 448 -12.09 -22.56 7.62
C TYR A 448 -11.86 -21.28 8.45
N ASP A 449 -11.04 -20.36 7.97
CA ASP A 449 -10.70 -19.11 8.66
C ASP A 449 -11.93 -18.21 8.85
N LEU A 450 -12.78 -18.13 7.83
CA LEU A 450 -14.06 -17.42 7.89
C LEU A 450 -15.16 -18.30 8.52
N ALA A 451 -15.26 -19.57 8.11
CA ALA A 451 -16.31 -20.49 8.57
C ALA A 451 -16.35 -20.63 10.10
N ARG A 452 -15.19 -20.69 10.76
CA ARG A 452 -15.09 -20.81 12.22
C ARG A 452 -15.68 -19.63 13.00
N LEU A 453 -15.82 -18.47 12.34
CA LEU A 453 -16.32 -17.23 12.92
C LEU A 453 -17.77 -16.93 12.51
N MET A 454 -18.36 -17.75 11.63
CA MET A 454 -19.74 -17.58 11.17
C MET A 454 -20.77 -18.15 12.16
N GLU A 455 -21.91 -17.46 12.25
CA GLU A 455 -23.09 -17.92 12.96
C GLU A 455 -24.30 -17.95 12.01
N PRO A 456 -25.07 -19.06 11.94
CA PRO A 456 -24.78 -20.37 12.51
C PRO A 456 -23.50 -20.97 11.91
N LYS A 457 -22.89 -21.91 12.61
CA LYS A 457 -21.67 -22.62 12.16
C LYS A 457 -21.92 -23.25 10.77
N VAL A 458 -20.92 -23.13 9.91
CA VAL A 458 -20.91 -23.69 8.56
C VAL A 458 -19.72 -24.65 8.38
N GLU A 459 -19.90 -25.65 7.52
CA GLU A 459 -18.80 -26.55 7.13
C GLU A 459 -17.85 -25.80 6.18
N PRO A 460 -16.55 -25.78 6.47
CA PRO A 460 -15.58 -25.07 5.64
C PRO A 460 -15.32 -25.79 4.32
N LEU A 461 -15.18 -25.03 3.25
CA LEU A 461 -14.66 -25.51 1.98
C LEU A 461 -13.14 -25.68 2.03
N SER A 462 -12.61 -26.56 1.18
CA SER A 462 -11.19 -26.63 0.89
C SER A 462 -10.74 -25.41 0.08
N CYS A 463 -9.43 -25.17 -0.03
CA CYS A 463 -8.86 -24.10 -0.86
C CYS A 463 -9.32 -24.21 -2.33
N SER A 464 -9.22 -25.40 -2.92
CA SER A 464 -9.66 -25.65 -4.30
C SER A 464 -11.17 -25.54 -4.48
N SER A 465 -11.97 -26.10 -3.56
CA SER A 465 -13.43 -26.00 -3.62
C SER A 465 -13.93 -24.56 -3.46
N PHE A 466 -13.24 -23.74 -2.70
CA PHE A 466 -13.60 -22.31 -2.61
C PHE A 466 -13.34 -21.58 -3.93
N ALA A 467 -12.24 -21.90 -4.63
CA ALA A 467 -11.98 -21.38 -5.97
C ALA A 467 -13.05 -21.82 -6.97
N GLU A 468 -13.46 -23.09 -6.95
CA GLU A 468 -14.55 -23.63 -7.77
C GLU A 468 -15.88 -22.93 -7.47
N GLU A 469 -16.18 -22.66 -6.20
CA GLU A 469 -17.39 -21.94 -5.80
C GLU A 469 -17.39 -20.50 -6.32
N ILE A 470 -16.25 -19.79 -6.27
CA ILE A 470 -16.11 -18.47 -6.87
C ILE A 470 -16.41 -18.51 -8.37
N ILE A 471 -15.85 -19.49 -9.09
CA ILE A 471 -16.05 -19.66 -10.54
C ILE A 471 -17.51 -20.00 -10.85
N SER A 472 -18.17 -20.79 -10.03
CA SER A 472 -19.59 -21.17 -10.23
C SER A 472 -20.54 -19.96 -10.16
N ASN A 473 -20.10 -18.90 -9.51
CA ASN A 473 -20.84 -17.64 -9.35
C ASN A 473 -20.55 -16.57 -10.45
N PHE A 474 -19.75 -16.90 -11.45
CA PHE A 474 -19.43 -16.01 -12.59
C PHE A 474 -20.61 -15.72 -13.50
#